data_c975c005f8a6aa51e674629613fe063e
#
_entry.id   c975c005f8a6aa51e674629613fe063e
#
_cell.length_a   1.000
_cell.length_b   1.000
_cell.length_c   1.000
_cell.angle_alpha   90.00
_cell.angle_beta   90.00
_cell.angle_gamma   90.00
#
_symmetry.space_group_name_H-M   'P 1'
#
loop_
_entity.id
_entity.type
_entity.pdbx_description
1 polymer ?
#
loop_
_entity_poly.entity_id
_entity_poly.type
_entity_poly.pdbx_seq_one_letter_code
_entity_poly.pdbx_strand_id
1 'polypeptide(L)'
;YLNQRLTMPDDYGRSLLNDIGIEELAHIEMLQTMMMMLMKDATIEEIKAAGLENHYTEHGKDIFPENESGVSFTTDYISSTGDVIANIVEDMAAEQKARKTYDNILRLAKDQEVADPIRFLREREIVHFQRFGEALRLLQEELDSKNYYAFNPNFDCMQNTTR
;
A
#
# COMPACT_ATOMS: atom_id res chain seq x y z
N TYR A 1 -6.18 2.00 2.67
CA TYR A 1 -6.70 3.23 2.08
C TYR A 1 -8.23 3.23 2.06
N LEU A 2 -8.85 2.17 1.52
CA LEU A 2 -10.32 2.07 1.41
C LEU A 2 -11.03 2.05 2.76
N ASN A 3 -10.40 1.56 3.82
CA ASN A 3 -10.94 1.64 5.18
C ASN A 3 -10.73 3.03 5.80
N GLN A 4 -9.57 3.61 5.62
CA GLN A 4 -9.22 4.92 6.18
C GLN A 4 -10.10 6.05 5.62
N ARG A 5 -10.56 5.95 4.36
CA ARG A 5 -11.44 6.95 3.75
C ARG A 5 -12.73 7.20 4.53
N LEU A 6 -13.21 6.21 5.29
CA LEU A 6 -14.45 6.30 6.06
C LEU A 6 -14.36 7.29 7.23
N THR A 7 -13.15 7.60 7.68
CA THR A 7 -12.89 8.54 8.78
C THR A 7 -12.27 9.86 8.32
N MET A 8 -12.08 10.05 6.99
CA MET A 8 -11.60 11.32 6.47
C MET A 8 -12.63 12.43 6.66
N PRO A 9 -12.21 13.62 7.16
CA PRO A 9 -13.13 14.70 7.52
C PRO A 9 -13.76 15.40 6.32
N ASP A 10 -13.10 15.38 5.16
CA ASP A 10 -13.48 16.12 3.97
C ASP A 10 -13.60 15.25 2.73
N ASP A 11 -14.20 15.80 1.66
CA ASP A 11 -14.40 15.11 0.40
C ASP A 11 -13.09 14.91 -0.38
N TYR A 12 -12.14 15.81 -0.22
CA TYR A 12 -10.84 15.70 -0.88
C TYR A 12 -10.09 14.47 -0.38
N GLY A 13 -9.95 14.33 0.95
CA GLY A 13 -9.29 13.17 1.55
C GLY A 13 -10.00 11.86 1.22
N ARG A 14 -11.35 11.84 1.26
CA ARG A 14 -12.12 10.66 0.85
C ARG A 14 -11.90 10.27 -0.61
N SER A 15 -11.93 11.24 -1.51
CA SER A 15 -11.70 11.01 -2.94
C SER A 15 -10.28 10.54 -3.21
N LEU A 16 -9.28 11.15 -2.57
CA LEU A 16 -7.88 10.77 -2.69
C LEU A 16 -7.65 9.31 -2.32
N LEU A 17 -8.12 8.91 -1.12
CA LEU A 17 -7.98 7.53 -0.64
C LEU A 17 -8.76 6.52 -1.49
N ASN A 18 -9.91 6.93 -2.05
CA ASN A 18 -10.65 6.10 -2.97
C ASN A 18 -9.90 5.89 -4.30
N ASP A 19 -9.38 6.98 -4.89
CA ASP A 19 -8.65 6.93 -6.15
C ASP A 19 -7.39 6.06 -6.04
N ILE A 20 -6.56 6.34 -5.02
CA ILE A 20 -5.32 5.57 -4.81
C ILE A 20 -5.66 4.11 -4.45
N GLY A 21 -6.63 3.88 -3.57
CA GLY A 21 -7.01 2.52 -3.18
C GLY A 21 -7.52 1.67 -4.34
N ILE A 22 -8.24 2.25 -5.31
CA ILE A 22 -8.67 1.56 -6.53
C ILE A 22 -7.47 1.31 -7.45
N GLU A 23 -6.55 2.27 -7.55
CA GLU A 23 -5.33 2.09 -8.33
C GLU A 23 -4.45 0.96 -7.76
N GLU A 24 -4.36 0.83 -6.43
CA GLU A 24 -3.64 -0.29 -5.80
C GLU A 24 -4.28 -1.66 -6.11
N LEU A 25 -5.59 -1.73 -6.20
CA LEU A 25 -6.25 -2.96 -6.67
C LEU A 25 -5.85 -3.31 -8.12
N ALA A 26 -5.70 -2.31 -8.99
CA ALA A 26 -5.19 -2.51 -10.34
C ALA A 26 -3.70 -2.92 -10.34
N HIS A 27 -2.88 -2.40 -9.42
CA HIS A 27 -1.49 -2.84 -9.24
C HIS A 27 -1.41 -4.32 -8.82
N ILE A 28 -2.28 -4.76 -7.92
CA ILE A 28 -2.40 -6.18 -7.55
C ILE A 28 -2.74 -7.03 -8.79
N GLU A 29 -3.71 -6.61 -9.59
CA GLU A 29 -4.10 -7.31 -10.83
C GLU A 29 -2.92 -7.42 -11.80
N MET A 30 -2.15 -6.33 -12.00
CA MET A 30 -0.96 -6.34 -12.85
C MET A 30 0.07 -7.37 -12.36
N LEU A 31 0.39 -7.36 -11.07
CA LEU A 31 1.35 -8.30 -10.48
C LEU A 31 0.88 -9.75 -10.58
N GLN A 32 -0.39 -10.01 -10.28
CA GLN A 32 -0.97 -11.35 -10.41
C GLN A 32 -0.95 -11.85 -11.85
N THR A 33 -1.25 -10.98 -12.81
CA THR A 33 -1.19 -11.32 -14.24
C THR A 33 0.22 -11.65 -14.67
N MET A 34 1.22 -10.86 -14.26
CA MET A 34 2.63 -11.14 -14.53
C MET A 34 3.08 -12.48 -13.94
N MET A 35 2.73 -12.76 -12.69
CA MET A 35 3.05 -14.02 -12.03
C MET A 35 2.38 -15.21 -12.74
N MET A 36 1.11 -15.08 -13.11
CA MET A 36 0.40 -16.11 -13.87
C MET A 36 1.10 -16.39 -15.20
N MET A 37 1.53 -15.35 -15.92
CA MET A 37 2.25 -15.52 -17.19
C MET A 37 3.60 -16.22 -17.00
N LEU A 38 4.34 -15.87 -15.95
CA LEU A 38 5.62 -16.51 -15.63
C LEU A 38 5.48 -17.97 -15.20
N MET A 39 4.41 -18.29 -14.46
CA MET A 39 4.17 -19.64 -13.96
C MET A 39 3.54 -20.58 -14.98
N LYS A 40 2.87 -20.05 -16.00
CA LYS A 40 2.01 -20.82 -16.92
C LYS A 40 2.69 -22.04 -17.49
N ASP A 41 3.91 -21.89 -18.03
CA ASP A 41 4.65 -22.94 -18.69
C ASP A 41 5.85 -23.44 -17.86
N ALA A 42 5.96 -23.01 -16.59
CA ALA A 42 7.05 -23.41 -15.72
C ALA A 42 7.02 -24.93 -15.46
N THR A 43 8.20 -25.55 -15.55
CA THR A 43 8.40 -26.95 -15.17
C THR A 43 8.55 -27.12 -13.66
N ILE A 44 8.37 -28.34 -13.15
CA ILE A 44 8.58 -28.64 -11.74
C ILE A 44 10.02 -28.33 -11.31
N GLU A 45 10.99 -28.58 -12.18
CA GLU A 45 12.39 -28.27 -11.95
C GLU A 45 12.64 -26.77 -11.79
N GLU A 46 12.01 -25.94 -12.61
CA GLU A 46 12.08 -24.48 -12.50
C GLU A 46 11.39 -23.98 -11.21
N ILE A 47 10.23 -24.53 -10.86
CA ILE A 47 9.53 -24.20 -9.62
C ILE A 47 10.41 -24.51 -8.39
N LYS A 48 11.07 -25.67 -8.38
CA LYS A 48 12.04 -26.07 -7.35
C LYS A 48 13.26 -25.14 -7.32
N ALA A 49 13.83 -24.85 -8.49
CA ALA A 49 14.98 -23.94 -8.58
C ALA A 49 14.66 -22.53 -8.09
N ALA A 50 13.39 -22.09 -8.19
CA ALA A 50 12.89 -20.82 -7.67
C ALA A 50 12.54 -20.87 -6.17
N GLY A 51 12.56 -22.05 -5.53
CA GLY A 51 12.16 -22.20 -4.11
C GLY A 51 10.66 -22.07 -3.86
N LEU A 52 9.84 -22.36 -4.86
CA LEU A 52 8.38 -22.21 -4.81
C LEU A 52 7.64 -23.54 -4.58
N GLU A 53 8.32 -24.57 -4.09
CA GLU A 53 7.70 -25.89 -3.90
C GLU A 53 6.50 -25.87 -2.95
N ASN A 54 6.60 -25.13 -1.85
CA ASN A 54 5.53 -25.07 -0.86
C ASN A 54 4.28 -24.41 -1.44
N HIS A 55 4.46 -23.29 -2.13
CA HIS A 55 3.37 -22.63 -2.84
C HIS A 55 2.72 -23.56 -3.86
N TYR A 56 3.55 -24.23 -4.69
CA TYR A 56 3.06 -25.15 -5.72
C TYR A 56 2.29 -26.34 -5.12
N THR A 57 2.68 -26.83 -3.96
CA THR A 57 2.02 -27.96 -3.30
C THR A 57 0.57 -27.60 -2.91
N GLU A 58 0.34 -26.39 -2.44
CA GLU A 58 -0.99 -25.95 -2.00
C GLU A 58 -1.81 -25.31 -3.13
N HIS A 59 -1.18 -24.57 -4.03
CA HIS A 59 -1.85 -23.74 -5.02
C HIS A 59 -1.57 -24.13 -6.47
N GLY A 60 -0.67 -25.08 -6.72
CA GLY A 60 -0.25 -25.43 -8.09
C GLY A 60 0.39 -24.22 -8.79
N LYS A 61 -0.12 -23.87 -9.97
CA LYS A 61 0.30 -22.67 -10.72
C LYS A 61 -0.67 -21.51 -10.56
N ASP A 62 -1.67 -21.64 -9.69
CA ASP A 62 -2.57 -20.54 -9.36
C ASP A 62 -1.85 -19.49 -8.50
N ILE A 63 -2.30 -18.26 -8.61
CA ILE A 63 -1.73 -17.16 -7.88
C ILE A 63 -2.54 -16.91 -6.60
N PHE A 64 -1.85 -16.98 -5.48
CA PHE A 64 -2.42 -16.74 -4.17
C PHE A 64 -1.70 -15.58 -3.48
N PRO A 65 -2.41 -14.60 -2.86
CA PRO A 65 -1.77 -13.44 -2.23
C PRO A 65 -1.04 -13.83 -0.95
N GLU A 66 0.25 -14.02 -1.06
CA GLU A 66 1.18 -14.30 0.04
C GLU A 66 2.49 -13.53 -0.14
N ASN A 67 3.23 -13.34 0.92
CA ASN A 67 4.55 -12.73 0.84
C ASN A 67 5.64 -13.76 0.46
N GLU A 68 6.89 -13.30 0.33
CA GLU A 68 8.04 -14.14 -0.03
C GLU A 68 8.36 -15.26 0.98
N SER A 69 7.80 -15.20 2.17
CA SER A 69 7.93 -16.23 3.22
C SER A 69 6.73 -17.17 3.28
N GLY A 70 5.81 -17.08 2.33
CA GLY A 70 4.61 -17.91 2.28
C GLY A 70 3.53 -17.52 3.30
N VAL A 71 3.60 -16.31 3.86
CA VAL A 71 2.58 -15.81 4.80
C VAL A 71 1.46 -15.17 4.00
N SER A 72 0.26 -15.74 4.11
CA SER A 72 -0.94 -15.29 3.42
C SER A 72 -1.38 -13.91 3.89
N PHE A 73 -2.00 -13.13 2.98
CA PHE A 73 -2.66 -11.90 3.37
C PHE A 73 -3.76 -12.17 4.40
N THR A 74 -3.81 -11.35 5.43
CA THR A 74 -4.88 -11.35 6.45
C THR A 74 -5.34 -9.93 6.73
N THR A 75 -6.54 -9.79 7.31
CA THR A 75 -7.07 -8.48 7.75
C THR A 75 -6.25 -7.85 8.88
N ASP A 76 -5.36 -8.59 9.52
CA ASP A 76 -4.44 -8.08 10.55
C ASP A 76 -3.45 -7.05 9.98
N TYR A 77 -3.23 -7.06 8.66
CA TYR A 77 -2.40 -6.08 7.98
C TYR A 77 -3.11 -4.76 7.67
N ILE A 78 -4.42 -4.70 7.89
CA ILE A 78 -5.17 -3.47 7.67
C ILE A 78 -4.90 -2.51 8.82
N SER A 79 -4.20 -1.41 8.52
CA SER A 79 -3.91 -0.34 9.47
C SER A 79 -4.86 0.82 9.24
N SER A 80 -5.73 1.08 10.22
CA SER A 80 -6.66 2.20 10.17
C SER A 80 -7.03 2.58 11.61
N THR A 81 -6.54 3.73 12.08
CA THR A 81 -6.65 4.18 13.46
C THR A 81 -7.81 5.15 13.68
N GLY A 82 -8.38 5.72 12.59
CA GLY A 82 -9.32 6.83 12.67
C GLY A 82 -8.66 8.20 12.89
N ASP A 83 -7.38 8.24 13.20
CA ASP A 83 -6.59 9.48 13.23
C ASP A 83 -6.06 9.76 11.81
N VAL A 84 -6.48 10.88 11.25
CA VAL A 84 -6.20 11.20 9.84
C VAL A 84 -4.71 11.46 9.58
N ILE A 85 -4.01 12.06 10.54
CA ILE A 85 -2.57 12.33 10.41
C ILE A 85 -1.79 11.03 10.52
N ALA A 86 -2.10 10.18 11.50
CA ALA A 86 -1.46 8.88 11.65
C ALA A 86 -1.67 8.01 10.40
N ASN A 87 -2.88 7.96 9.89
CA ASN A 87 -3.22 7.19 8.69
C ASN A 87 -2.41 7.66 7.46
N ILE A 88 -2.40 8.97 7.16
CA ILE A 88 -1.66 9.50 6.00
C ILE A 88 -0.14 9.31 6.13
N VAL A 89 0.42 9.43 7.32
CA VAL A 89 1.85 9.16 7.56
C VAL A 89 2.18 7.69 7.32
N GLU A 90 1.34 6.77 7.78
CA GLU A 90 1.45 5.33 7.49
C GLU A 90 1.36 5.06 5.99
N ASP A 91 0.41 5.69 5.29
CA ASP A 91 0.23 5.55 3.84
C ASP A 91 1.49 6.02 3.10
N MET A 92 2.03 7.18 3.44
CA MET A 92 3.28 7.68 2.87
C MET A 92 4.45 6.72 3.11
N ALA A 93 4.53 6.11 4.29
CA ALA A 93 5.55 5.13 4.60
C ALA A 93 5.34 3.83 3.80
N ALA A 94 4.09 3.40 3.58
CA ALA A 94 3.76 2.25 2.75
C ALA A 94 4.21 2.45 1.30
N GLU A 95 3.90 3.61 0.70
CA GLU A 95 4.32 3.96 -0.67
C GLU A 95 5.85 3.91 -0.83
N GLN A 96 6.58 4.45 0.14
CA GLN A 96 8.04 4.41 0.10
C GLN A 96 8.61 2.98 0.26
N LYS A 97 7.97 2.14 1.06
CA LYS A 97 8.35 0.72 1.17
C LYS A 97 8.10 -0.02 -0.14
N ALA A 98 6.93 0.16 -0.75
CA ALA A 98 6.58 -0.43 -2.04
C ALA A 98 7.55 0.04 -3.15
N ARG A 99 7.77 1.35 -3.27
CA ARG A 99 8.76 1.91 -4.19
C ARG A 99 10.15 1.26 -4.02
N LYS A 100 10.58 1.09 -2.77
CA LYS A 100 11.88 0.47 -2.47
C LYS A 100 11.90 -1.01 -2.85
N THR A 101 10.80 -1.71 -2.65
CA THR A 101 10.66 -3.11 -3.08
C THR A 101 10.78 -3.22 -4.59
N TYR A 102 10.09 -2.36 -5.35
CA TYR A 102 10.23 -2.33 -6.81
C TYR A 102 11.66 -2.00 -7.27
N ASP A 103 12.37 -1.07 -6.61
CA ASP A 103 13.80 -0.82 -6.86
C ASP A 103 14.64 -2.10 -6.67
N ASN A 104 14.34 -2.90 -5.67
CA ASN A 104 15.07 -4.15 -5.42
C ASN A 104 14.75 -5.21 -6.49
N ILE A 105 13.50 -5.35 -6.89
CA ILE A 105 13.08 -6.25 -7.98
C ILE A 105 13.78 -5.85 -9.28
N LEU A 106 13.82 -4.58 -9.63
CA LEU A 106 14.47 -4.07 -10.85
C LEU A 106 15.98 -4.35 -10.90
N ARG A 107 16.64 -4.51 -9.75
CA ARG A 107 18.06 -4.93 -9.72
C ARG A 107 18.25 -6.40 -10.08
N LEU A 108 17.22 -7.22 -9.90
CA LEU A 108 17.25 -8.65 -10.17
C LEU A 108 16.65 -8.98 -11.53
N ALA A 109 15.62 -8.25 -11.95
CA ALA A 109 14.91 -8.48 -13.20
C ALA A 109 15.80 -8.16 -14.39
N LYS A 110 16.11 -9.20 -15.20
CA LYS A 110 16.88 -9.07 -16.44
C LYS A 110 15.97 -9.01 -17.66
N ASP A 111 14.79 -9.58 -17.56
CA ASP A 111 13.80 -9.62 -18.61
C ASP A 111 13.08 -8.27 -18.70
N GLN A 112 13.05 -7.71 -19.91
CA GLN A 112 12.42 -6.43 -20.18
C GLN A 112 10.89 -6.49 -19.98
N GLU A 113 10.29 -7.63 -20.31
CA GLU A 113 8.84 -7.83 -20.15
C GLU A 113 8.41 -7.84 -18.67
N VAL A 114 9.32 -8.21 -17.78
CA VAL A 114 9.15 -8.09 -16.32
C VAL A 114 9.51 -6.70 -15.83
N ALA A 115 10.63 -6.16 -16.30
CA ALA A 115 11.16 -4.90 -15.79
C ALA A 115 10.28 -3.67 -16.12
N ASP A 116 9.67 -3.64 -17.30
CA ASP A 116 8.86 -2.46 -17.71
C ASP A 116 7.60 -2.27 -16.89
N PRO A 117 6.75 -3.27 -16.65
CA PRO A 117 5.63 -3.13 -15.73
C PRO A 117 6.06 -2.75 -14.30
N ILE A 118 7.16 -3.33 -13.80
CA ILE A 118 7.68 -2.97 -12.47
C ILE A 118 8.17 -1.53 -12.42
N ARG A 119 8.78 -0.98 -13.48
CA ARG A 119 9.12 0.44 -13.57
C ARG A 119 7.87 1.32 -13.51
N PHE A 120 6.84 0.93 -14.24
CA PHE A 120 5.56 1.65 -14.19
C PHE A 120 5.00 1.68 -12.76
N LEU A 121 4.88 0.54 -12.10
CA LEU A 121 4.40 0.46 -10.72
C LEU A 121 5.24 1.34 -9.78
N ARG A 122 6.57 1.25 -9.89
CA ARG A 122 7.49 2.10 -9.11
C ARG A 122 7.22 3.60 -9.29
N GLU A 123 6.95 4.05 -10.50
CA GLU A 123 6.62 5.46 -10.77
C GLU A 123 5.28 5.85 -10.14
N ARG A 124 4.31 4.94 -10.08
CA ARG A 124 3.03 5.20 -9.44
C ARG A 124 3.18 5.40 -7.92
N GLU A 125 4.01 4.61 -7.25
CA GLU A 125 4.29 4.81 -5.82
C GLU A 125 4.88 6.20 -5.51
N ILE A 126 5.68 6.76 -6.42
CA ILE A 126 6.20 8.12 -6.27
C ILE A 126 5.04 9.14 -6.35
N VAL A 127 4.13 8.95 -7.29
CA VAL A 127 2.96 9.84 -7.44
C VAL A 127 2.03 9.73 -6.23
N HIS A 128 1.76 8.53 -5.75
CA HIS A 128 0.93 8.30 -4.56
C HIS A 128 1.54 8.98 -3.34
N PHE A 129 2.83 8.79 -3.10
CA PHE A 129 3.56 9.47 -2.03
C PHE A 129 3.41 10.99 -2.10
N GLN A 130 3.54 11.58 -3.28
CA GLN A 130 3.40 13.02 -3.47
C GLN A 130 1.96 13.49 -3.18
N ARG A 131 0.96 12.73 -3.65
CA ARG A 131 -0.46 13.02 -3.40
C ARG A 131 -0.81 12.94 -1.91
N PHE A 132 -0.32 11.93 -1.21
CA PHE A 132 -0.46 11.83 0.25
C PHE A 132 0.26 12.94 1.00
N GLY A 133 1.46 13.33 0.53
CA GLY A 133 2.19 14.47 1.10
C GLY A 133 1.44 15.79 0.97
N GLU A 134 0.77 16.03 -0.15
CA GLU A 134 -0.08 17.20 -0.32
C GLU A 134 -1.32 17.14 0.59
N ALA A 135 -1.95 15.98 0.71
CA ALA A 135 -3.06 15.78 1.64
C ALA A 135 -2.65 16.01 3.10
N LEU A 136 -1.48 15.50 3.49
CA LEU A 136 -0.92 15.74 4.83
C LEU A 136 -0.74 17.25 5.10
N ARG A 137 -0.17 17.97 4.14
CA ARG A 137 0.03 19.43 4.27
C ARG A 137 -1.30 20.16 4.49
N LEU A 138 -2.33 19.84 3.68
CA LEU A 138 -3.64 20.46 3.79
C LEU A 138 -4.33 20.15 5.14
N LEU A 139 -4.26 18.89 5.56
CA LEU A 139 -4.80 18.48 6.86
C LEU A 139 -4.08 19.17 8.03
N GLN A 140 -2.76 19.29 7.96
CA GLN A 140 -1.99 20.00 8.99
C GLN A 140 -2.34 21.48 9.05
N GLU A 141 -2.51 22.16 7.91
CA GLU A 141 -2.92 23.56 7.87
C GLU A 141 -4.31 23.75 8.52
N GLU A 142 -5.25 22.85 8.26
CA GLU A 142 -6.57 22.90 8.89
C GLU A 142 -6.47 22.63 10.40
N LEU A 143 -5.72 21.63 10.82
CA LEU A 143 -5.53 21.25 12.21
C LEU A 143 -4.75 22.30 12.99
N ASP A 144 -3.75 22.95 12.39
CA ASP A 144 -2.99 24.05 12.99
C ASP A 144 -3.90 25.20 13.38
N SER A 145 -4.84 25.54 12.52
CA SER A 145 -5.81 26.59 12.82
C SER A 145 -6.66 26.28 14.05
N LYS A 146 -6.79 25.00 14.42
CA LYS A 146 -7.57 24.49 15.56
C LYS A 146 -6.67 23.97 16.69
N ASN A 147 -5.36 23.97 16.51
CA ASN A 147 -4.38 23.52 17.52
C ASN A 147 -4.53 22.04 17.95
N TYR A 148 -4.99 21.18 17.06
CA TYR A 148 -5.34 19.78 17.38
C TYR A 148 -4.16 18.90 17.77
N TYR A 149 -3.01 19.08 17.17
CA TYR A 149 -1.85 18.22 17.41
C TYR A 149 -0.77 18.89 18.28
N ALA A 150 -1.00 20.11 18.71
CA ALA A 150 -0.19 20.67 19.78
C ALA A 150 -0.41 19.81 21.02
N PHE A 151 0.66 19.21 21.55
CA PHE A 151 0.54 18.45 22.78
C PHE A 151 0.06 19.38 23.91
N ASN A 152 -1.21 19.27 24.22
CA ASN A 152 -1.84 20.01 25.28
C ASN A 152 -2.54 19.02 26.20
N PRO A 153 -2.01 18.76 27.40
CA PRO A 153 -2.60 17.80 28.33
C PRO A 153 -4.02 18.20 28.81
N ASN A 154 -4.40 19.45 28.62
CA ASN A 154 -5.75 19.95 28.96
C ASN A 154 -6.73 19.86 27.78
N PHE A 155 -6.30 19.44 26.60
CA PHE A 155 -7.13 19.40 25.42
C PHE A 155 -8.38 18.52 25.63
N ASP A 156 -8.19 17.31 26.14
CA ASP A 156 -9.29 16.38 26.41
C ASP A 156 -10.21 16.89 27.55
N CYS A 157 -9.66 17.60 28.51
CA CYS A 157 -10.43 18.20 29.57
C CYS A 157 -11.35 19.32 29.06
N MET A 158 -10.90 20.10 28.09
CA MET A 158 -11.71 21.20 27.52
C MET A 158 -12.87 20.70 26.66
N GLN A 159 -12.72 19.55 25.99
CA GLN A 159 -13.80 18.92 25.23
C GLN A 159 -14.94 18.41 26.13
N ASN A 160 -14.64 18.06 27.36
CA ASN A 160 -15.64 17.57 28.31
C ASN A 160 -16.43 18.68 29.02
N THR A 161 -16.04 19.93 28.87
CA THR A 161 -16.74 21.08 29.51
C THR A 161 -17.77 21.77 28.60
N THR A 162 -17.91 21.33 27.35
CA THR A 162 -18.90 21.84 26.38
C THR A 162 -20.04 20.85 26.15
N ARG A 163 -20.55 20.25 27.24
CA ARG A 163 -21.82 19.52 27.24
C ARG A 163 -22.89 20.35 27.90
#